data_f16e2a18ae71579f616996edbbcea998
#
_entry.id   f16e2a18ae71579f616996edbbcea998
#
_cell.length_a   1.000
_cell.length_b   1.000
_cell.length_c   1.000
_cell.angle_alpha   90.00
_cell.angle_beta   90.00
_cell.angle_gamma   90.00
#
_symmetry.space_group_name_H-M   'P 1'
#
loop_
_entity.id
_entity.type
_entity.pdbx_description
1 polymer ?
#
loop_
_entity_poly.entity_id
_entity_poly.type
_entity_poly.pdbx_seq_one_letter_code
_entity_poly.pdbx_strand_id
1 'polypeptide(L)'
;MAAQEQTSSDQQKHLFKIVNDARTAFMVTHQAGSLHGRPMVNAEVKEGDSVIYFATQRRSGKVDELDHDPHVCLGYTNSTGSEWASLNGLARVIDNRAKIKELWSAVWKNWFEGPDDPNLVLIEVTPDRGEYWDAGSRAFQMVK
;
A
#
# COMPACT_ATOMS: atom_id res chain seq x y z
N MET A 1 28.18 9.71 16.91
CA MET A 1 28.40 9.49 15.49
C MET A 1 27.18 9.98 14.72
N ALA A 2 27.36 10.92 13.85
CA ALA A 2 26.25 11.40 13.05
C ALA A 2 25.77 10.28 12.12
N ALA A 3 24.47 10.04 12.11
CA ALA A 3 23.90 9.13 11.13
C ALA A 3 24.16 9.71 9.74
N GLN A 4 24.57 8.85 8.81
CA GLN A 4 24.70 9.29 7.43
C GLN A 4 23.32 9.70 6.92
N GLU A 5 23.23 10.90 6.38
CA GLU A 5 22.02 11.34 5.73
C GLU A 5 21.80 10.49 4.49
N GLN A 6 20.69 9.76 4.47
CA GLN A 6 20.28 9.04 3.28
C GLN A 6 19.65 10.04 2.31
N THR A 7 19.87 9.82 1.02
CA THR A 7 19.16 10.60 0.00
C THR A 7 17.67 10.26 0.04
N SER A 8 16.84 11.16 -0.45
CA SER A 8 15.41 10.94 -0.59
C SER A 8 15.12 9.68 -1.41
N SER A 9 15.89 9.43 -2.46
CA SER A 9 15.77 8.23 -3.29
C SER A 9 16.09 6.95 -2.51
N ASP A 10 17.15 6.98 -1.69
CA ASP A 10 17.53 5.83 -0.88
C ASP A 10 16.46 5.53 0.19
N GLN A 11 15.90 6.56 0.79
CA GLN A 11 14.82 6.43 1.76
C GLN A 11 13.57 5.82 1.13
N GLN A 12 13.20 6.27 -0.07
CA GLN A 12 12.08 5.70 -0.81
C GLN A 12 12.30 4.23 -1.14
N LYS A 13 13.50 3.87 -1.60
CA LYS A 13 13.84 2.48 -1.89
C LYS A 13 13.72 1.60 -0.65
N HIS A 14 14.21 2.09 0.47
CA HIS A 14 14.13 1.34 1.73
C HIS A 14 12.68 1.17 2.17
N LEU A 15 11.88 2.23 2.07
CA LEU A 15 10.46 2.18 2.39
C LEU A 15 9.73 1.13 1.56
N PHE A 16 9.92 1.14 0.24
CA PHE A 16 9.27 0.18 -0.65
C PHE A 16 9.80 -1.23 -0.50
N LYS A 17 11.03 -1.40 -0.04
CA LYS A 17 11.55 -2.71 0.34
C LYS A 17 10.76 -3.29 1.52
N ILE A 18 10.46 -2.48 2.52
CA ILE A 18 9.60 -2.89 3.64
C ILE A 18 8.20 -3.27 3.13
N VAL A 19 7.63 -2.45 2.26
CA VAL A 19 6.31 -2.69 1.66
C VAL A 19 6.29 -4.04 0.92
N ASN A 20 7.27 -4.31 0.09
CA ASN A 20 7.33 -5.53 -0.69
C ASN A 20 7.61 -6.77 0.17
N ASP A 21 8.41 -6.63 1.21
CA ASP A 21 8.66 -7.73 2.13
C ASP A 21 7.42 -8.06 2.97
N ALA A 22 6.72 -7.05 3.44
CA ALA A 22 5.51 -7.21 4.23
C ALA A 22 4.34 -7.74 3.40
N ARG A 23 4.14 -7.20 2.21
CA ARG A 23 3.05 -7.51 1.26
C ARG A 23 1.64 -7.26 1.76
N THR A 24 1.43 -7.18 3.04
CA THR A 24 0.13 -6.91 3.63
C THR A 24 0.19 -5.57 4.35
N ALA A 25 -0.66 -4.66 3.93
CA ALA A 25 -0.88 -3.39 4.60
C ALA A 25 -2.04 -3.52 5.56
N PHE A 26 -1.98 -2.78 6.65
CA PHE A 26 -3.18 -2.44 7.38
C PHE A 26 -3.66 -1.10 6.80
N MET A 27 -4.73 -1.16 6.02
CA MET A 27 -5.26 0.03 5.33
C MET A 27 -6.31 0.69 6.20
N VAL A 28 -6.09 1.95 6.53
CA VAL A 28 -7.02 2.75 7.32
C VAL A 28 -7.68 3.77 6.41
N THR A 29 -9.01 3.75 6.37
CA THR A 29 -9.85 4.71 5.66
C THR A 29 -10.69 5.50 6.65
N HIS A 30 -11.26 6.59 6.19
CA HIS A 30 -12.09 7.47 7.01
C HIS A 30 -13.51 7.51 6.45
N GLN A 31 -14.49 7.37 7.35
CA GLN A 31 -15.89 7.48 6.98
C GLN A 31 -16.70 8.07 8.14
N ALA A 32 -17.40 9.15 7.87
CA ALA A 32 -18.35 9.77 8.81
C ALA A 32 -17.76 9.99 10.22
N GLY A 33 -16.52 10.49 10.30
CA GLY A 33 -15.87 10.77 11.57
C GLY A 33 -15.21 9.57 12.24
N SER A 34 -15.29 8.38 11.63
CA SER A 34 -14.67 7.15 12.15
C SER A 34 -13.56 6.66 11.25
N LEU A 35 -12.58 6.00 11.85
CA LEU A 35 -11.48 5.35 11.13
C LEU A 35 -11.74 3.85 11.07
N HIS A 36 -11.61 3.28 9.88
CA HIS A 36 -11.77 1.85 9.66
C HIS A 36 -10.46 1.25 9.15
N GLY A 37 -9.95 0.25 9.84
CA GLY A 37 -8.74 -0.45 9.44
C GLY A 37 -9.02 -1.88 9.01
N ARG A 38 -8.33 -2.36 7.98
CA ARG A 38 -8.42 -3.75 7.52
C ARG A 38 -7.13 -4.18 6.83
N PRO A 39 -6.78 -5.47 6.89
CA PRO A 39 -5.63 -5.96 6.15
C PRO A 39 -5.92 -6.00 4.65
N MET A 40 -4.94 -5.60 3.86
CA MET A 40 -5.01 -5.62 2.40
C MET A 40 -3.68 -6.09 1.83
N VAL A 41 -3.73 -7.06 0.94
CA VAL A 41 -2.52 -7.54 0.26
C VAL A 41 -2.27 -6.67 -0.96
N ASN A 42 -1.10 -6.04 -1.01
CA ASN A 42 -0.74 -5.21 -2.16
C ASN A 42 -0.01 -6.02 -3.23
N ALA A 43 -0.13 -5.54 -4.46
CA ALA A 43 0.70 -6.01 -5.55
C ALA A 43 2.15 -5.56 -5.31
N GLU A 44 3.10 -6.30 -5.90
CA GLU A 44 4.50 -5.93 -5.82
C GLU A 44 4.71 -4.53 -6.41
N VAL A 45 5.44 -3.68 -5.67
CA VAL A 45 5.87 -2.38 -6.17
C VAL A 45 7.20 -2.57 -6.89
N LYS A 46 7.20 -2.33 -8.20
CA LYS A 46 8.40 -2.48 -9.01
C LYS A 46 9.36 -1.33 -8.78
N GLU A 47 10.66 -1.57 -9.00
CA GLU A 47 11.66 -0.53 -8.90
C GLU A 47 11.31 0.64 -9.80
N GLY A 48 11.39 1.84 -9.27
CA GLY A 48 11.03 3.07 -9.97
C GLY A 48 9.57 3.47 -9.86
N ASP A 49 8.69 2.56 -9.45
CA ASP A 49 7.29 2.87 -9.21
C ASP A 49 7.12 3.44 -7.80
N SER A 50 6.15 4.33 -7.66
CA SER A 50 5.80 4.93 -6.37
C SER A 50 4.31 4.77 -6.03
N VAL A 51 3.58 4.06 -6.88
CA VAL A 51 2.14 3.84 -6.71
C VAL A 51 1.91 2.41 -6.23
N ILE A 52 1.03 2.24 -5.26
CA ILE A 52 0.72 0.93 -4.68
C ILE A 52 -0.68 0.51 -5.11
N TYR A 53 -0.79 -0.72 -5.60
CA TYR A 53 -2.07 -1.25 -6.06
C TYR A 53 -2.55 -2.38 -5.18
N PHE A 54 -3.86 -2.41 -4.95
CA PHE A 54 -4.57 -3.47 -4.24
C PHE A 54 -5.71 -3.99 -5.09
N ALA A 55 -5.90 -5.30 -5.12
CA ALA A 55 -7.09 -5.88 -5.72
C ALA A 55 -8.24 -5.81 -4.72
N THR A 56 -9.42 -5.44 -5.18
CA THR A 56 -10.61 -5.40 -4.34
C THR A 56 -11.85 -5.74 -5.14
N GLN A 57 -12.91 -6.09 -4.42
CA GLN A 57 -14.22 -6.31 -5.01
C GLN A 57 -14.90 -4.97 -5.29
N ARG A 58 -15.51 -4.87 -6.47
CA ARG A 58 -16.19 -3.65 -6.92
C ARG A 58 -17.22 -3.13 -5.91
N ARG A 59 -17.94 -4.04 -5.25
CA ARG A 59 -18.99 -3.70 -4.29
C ARG A 59 -18.53 -3.95 -2.85
N SER A 60 -17.42 -3.37 -2.46
CA SER A 60 -16.96 -3.45 -1.08
C SER A 60 -17.22 -2.14 -0.36
N GLY A 61 -17.36 -2.21 0.97
CA GLY A 61 -17.55 -1.02 1.80
C GLY A 61 -16.40 -0.02 1.67
N LYS A 62 -15.18 -0.51 1.49
CA LYS A 62 -14.01 0.36 1.32
C LYS A 62 -14.03 1.15 0.02
N VAL A 63 -14.66 0.62 -1.05
CA VAL A 63 -14.85 1.36 -2.30
C VAL A 63 -15.74 2.58 -2.06
N ASP A 64 -16.84 2.39 -1.36
CA ASP A 64 -17.74 3.49 -1.02
C ASP A 64 -17.05 4.51 -0.10
N GLU A 65 -16.29 4.04 0.88
CA GLU A 65 -15.55 4.91 1.78
C GLU A 65 -14.54 5.78 1.02
N LEU A 66 -13.83 5.21 0.05
CA LEU A 66 -12.83 5.94 -0.75
C LEU A 66 -13.49 6.94 -1.71
N ASP A 67 -14.68 6.64 -2.21
CA ASP A 67 -15.44 7.58 -3.04
C ASP A 67 -15.82 8.84 -2.27
N HIS A 68 -16.05 8.71 -0.95
CA HIS A 68 -16.40 9.85 -0.08
C HIS A 68 -15.16 10.56 0.43
N ASP A 69 -14.10 9.82 0.78
CA ASP A 69 -12.84 10.38 1.27
C ASP A 69 -11.67 9.53 0.75
N PRO A 70 -10.87 10.08 -0.16
CA PRO A 70 -9.77 9.32 -0.77
C PRO A 70 -8.53 9.19 0.12
N HIS A 71 -8.50 9.82 1.28
CA HIS A 71 -7.32 9.78 2.15
C HIS A 71 -7.19 8.40 2.79
N VAL A 72 -5.98 7.83 2.72
CA VAL A 72 -5.67 6.54 3.33
C VAL A 72 -4.36 6.59 4.08
N CYS A 73 -4.26 5.73 5.08
CA CYS A 73 -3.01 5.41 5.75
C CYS A 73 -2.75 3.92 5.59
N LEU A 74 -1.53 3.58 5.15
CA LEU A 74 -1.10 2.19 5.01
C LEU A 74 -0.01 1.91 6.05
N GLY A 75 -0.24 0.92 6.90
CA GLY A 75 0.75 0.47 7.87
C GLY A 75 1.32 -0.89 7.48
N TYR A 76 2.63 -1.05 7.64
CA TYR A 76 3.35 -2.26 7.29
C TYR A 76 4.31 -2.69 8.41
N THR A 77 4.44 -3.99 8.57
CA THR A 77 5.48 -4.60 9.40
C THR A 77 6.20 -5.60 8.50
N ASN A 78 7.53 -5.56 8.44
CA ASN A 78 8.27 -6.52 7.63
C ASN A 78 8.16 -7.95 8.18
N SER A 79 8.61 -8.93 7.41
CA SER A 79 8.43 -10.36 7.74
C SER A 79 9.13 -10.78 9.03
N THR A 80 10.20 -10.09 9.43
CA THR A 80 10.94 -10.40 10.67
C THR A 80 10.43 -9.62 11.87
N GLY A 81 9.51 -8.67 11.67
CA GLY A 81 9.02 -7.82 12.75
C GLY A 81 10.03 -6.79 13.25
N SER A 82 11.03 -6.47 12.45
CA SER A 82 12.13 -5.57 12.85
C SER A 82 12.05 -4.18 12.23
N GLU A 83 11.21 -4.01 11.23
CA GLU A 83 11.01 -2.72 10.56
C GLU A 83 9.54 -2.47 10.30
N TRP A 84 9.17 -1.22 10.36
CA TRP A 84 7.79 -0.77 10.16
C TRP A 84 7.76 0.38 9.18
N ALA A 85 6.67 0.50 8.45
CA ALA A 85 6.46 1.60 7.54
C ALA A 85 5.03 2.11 7.64
N SER A 86 4.86 3.41 7.43
CA SER A 86 3.57 4.06 7.36
C SER A 86 3.57 4.99 6.15
N LEU A 87 2.54 4.88 5.32
CA LEU A 87 2.37 5.72 4.16
C LEU A 87 1.01 6.39 4.19
N ASN A 88 1.00 7.68 3.98
CA ASN A 88 -0.25 8.42 3.78
C ASN A 88 -0.35 8.81 2.30
N GLY A 89 -1.54 8.76 1.77
CA GLY A 89 -1.73 9.11 0.38
C GLY A 89 -3.19 9.21 -0.01
N LEU A 90 -3.39 9.34 -1.30
CA LEU A 90 -4.72 9.41 -1.89
C LEU A 90 -4.97 8.13 -2.67
N ALA A 91 -6.14 7.54 -2.44
CA ALA A 91 -6.56 6.32 -3.09
C ALA A 91 -7.71 6.60 -4.06
N ARG A 92 -7.71 5.90 -5.18
CA ARG A 92 -8.86 5.89 -6.08
C ARG A 92 -9.10 4.49 -6.58
N VAL A 93 -10.35 4.20 -6.85
CA VAL A 93 -10.76 2.91 -7.43
C VAL A 93 -10.69 3.05 -8.94
N ILE A 94 -9.98 2.14 -9.58
CA ILE A 94 -9.83 2.13 -11.02
C ILE A 94 -10.21 0.76 -11.60
N ASP A 95 -10.81 0.78 -12.77
CA ASP A 95 -11.11 -0.41 -13.54
C ASP A 95 -10.24 -0.42 -14.80
N ASN A 96 -8.97 -0.75 -14.61
CA ASN A 96 -7.97 -0.81 -15.66
C ASN A 96 -7.62 -2.27 -15.93
N ARG A 97 -8.25 -2.86 -16.97
CA ARG A 97 -8.08 -4.28 -17.26
C ARG A 97 -6.65 -4.64 -17.65
N ALA A 98 -5.96 -3.76 -18.36
CA ALA A 98 -4.56 -3.99 -18.74
C ALA A 98 -3.67 -4.05 -17.51
N LYS A 99 -3.88 -3.12 -16.54
CA LYS A 99 -3.12 -3.08 -15.30
C LYS A 99 -3.44 -4.28 -14.42
N ILE A 100 -4.70 -4.70 -14.37
CA ILE A 100 -5.12 -5.89 -13.63
C ILE A 100 -4.39 -7.13 -14.17
N LYS A 101 -4.32 -7.29 -15.49
CA LYS A 101 -3.61 -8.41 -16.13
C LYS A 101 -2.11 -8.39 -15.80
N GLU A 102 -1.51 -7.21 -15.84
CA GLU A 102 -0.08 -7.02 -15.50
C GLU A 102 0.20 -7.44 -14.07
N LEU A 103 -0.67 -7.07 -13.13
CA LEU A 103 -0.47 -7.30 -11.70
C LEU A 103 -1.03 -8.64 -11.23
N TRP A 104 -1.75 -9.37 -12.09
CA TRP A 104 -2.42 -10.61 -11.68
C TRP A 104 -1.47 -11.54 -10.94
N SER A 105 -1.94 -12.04 -9.80
CA SER A 105 -1.20 -12.95 -8.93
C SER A 105 -2.05 -14.16 -8.61
N ALA A 106 -1.42 -15.32 -8.47
CA ALA A 106 -2.10 -16.56 -8.09
C ALA A 106 -2.82 -16.44 -6.73
N VAL A 107 -2.33 -15.59 -5.85
CA VAL A 107 -2.98 -15.32 -4.55
C VAL A 107 -4.39 -14.75 -4.75
N TRP A 108 -4.60 -13.96 -5.79
CA TRP A 108 -5.91 -13.36 -6.07
C TRP A 108 -6.97 -14.39 -6.47
N LYS A 109 -6.57 -15.59 -6.88
CA LYS A 109 -7.50 -16.68 -7.17
C LYS A 109 -8.34 -17.09 -5.98
N ASN A 110 -7.92 -16.76 -4.77
CA ASN A 110 -8.70 -17.02 -3.57
C ASN A 110 -9.99 -16.20 -3.52
N TRP A 111 -10.05 -15.10 -4.25
CA TRP A 111 -11.19 -14.15 -4.21
C TRP A 111 -11.80 -13.86 -5.59
N PHE A 112 -11.07 -14.13 -6.66
CA PHE A 112 -11.46 -13.77 -8.02
C PHE A 112 -11.25 -14.95 -8.96
N GLU A 113 -12.11 -15.05 -9.98
CA GLU A 113 -12.05 -16.14 -10.96
C GLU A 113 -10.82 -16.03 -11.86
N GLY A 114 -10.41 -14.82 -12.18
CA GLY A 114 -9.27 -14.55 -13.04
C GLY A 114 -9.13 -13.08 -13.32
N PRO A 115 -8.15 -12.68 -14.15
CA PRO A 115 -7.94 -11.26 -14.46
C PRO A 115 -9.09 -10.60 -15.23
N ASP A 116 -10.00 -11.39 -15.78
CA ASP A 116 -11.17 -10.88 -16.48
C ASP A 116 -12.42 -10.81 -15.60
N ASP A 117 -12.31 -11.14 -14.32
CA ASP A 117 -13.44 -11.11 -13.40
C ASP A 117 -13.98 -9.68 -13.31
N PRO A 118 -15.27 -9.44 -13.67
CA PRO A 118 -15.83 -8.09 -13.65
C PRO A 118 -15.95 -7.50 -12.25
N ASN A 119 -15.93 -8.34 -11.23
CA ASN A 119 -15.98 -7.90 -9.83
C ASN A 119 -14.61 -7.41 -9.33
N LEU A 120 -13.54 -7.72 -10.04
CA LEU A 120 -12.18 -7.31 -9.68
C LEU A 120 -11.92 -5.89 -10.17
N VAL A 121 -11.60 -5.00 -9.25
CA VAL A 121 -11.10 -3.65 -9.53
C VAL A 121 -9.85 -3.40 -8.70
N LEU A 122 -9.16 -2.32 -8.99
CA LEU A 122 -7.96 -1.93 -8.26
C LEU A 122 -8.22 -0.70 -7.41
N ILE A 123 -7.60 -0.68 -6.25
CA ILE A 123 -7.38 0.55 -5.49
C ILE A 123 -5.96 0.99 -5.82
N GLU A 124 -5.83 2.19 -6.37
CA GLU A 124 -4.55 2.83 -6.68
C GLU A 124 -4.24 3.84 -5.60
N VAL A 125 -3.16 3.63 -4.86
CA VAL A 125 -2.74 4.55 -3.81
C VAL A 125 -1.49 5.29 -4.28
N THR A 126 -1.59 6.62 -4.32
CA THR A 126 -0.47 7.51 -4.60
C THR A 126 0.01 8.11 -3.29
N PRO A 127 1.13 7.62 -2.73
CA PRO A 127 1.64 8.16 -1.48
C PRO A 127 2.12 9.60 -1.66
N ASP A 128 1.82 10.45 -0.68
CA ASP A 128 2.35 11.80 -0.61
C ASP A 128 3.34 11.96 0.55
N ARG A 129 3.32 11.02 1.51
CA ARG A 129 4.20 11.03 2.67
C ARG A 129 4.42 9.62 3.18
N GLY A 130 5.63 9.34 3.61
CA GLY A 130 5.96 8.05 4.21
C GLY A 130 7.00 8.18 5.30
N GLU A 131 6.98 7.22 6.21
CA GLU A 131 7.90 7.10 7.33
C GLU A 131 8.26 5.63 7.51
N TYR A 132 9.47 5.37 7.94
CA TYR A 132 9.80 4.02 8.37
C TYR A 132 10.67 4.04 9.62
N TRP A 133 10.59 2.96 10.36
CA TRP A 133 11.31 2.75 11.62
C TRP A 133 12.14 1.48 11.50
N ASP A 134 13.36 1.57 12.00
CA ASP A 134 14.30 0.45 12.03
C ASP A 134 14.64 0.15 13.48
N ALA A 135 14.29 -1.06 13.94
CA ALA A 135 14.53 -1.45 15.32
C ALA A 135 16.03 -1.51 15.67
N GLY A 136 16.87 -1.79 14.67
CA GLY A 136 18.31 -1.87 14.87
C GLY A 136 18.95 -0.53 15.20
N SER A 137 18.49 0.54 14.56
CA SER A 137 19.02 1.88 14.79
C SER A 137 18.19 2.70 15.76
N ARG A 138 16.97 2.28 16.04
CA ARG A 138 15.94 3.06 16.74
C ARG A 138 15.72 4.43 16.12
N ALA A 139 16.07 4.58 14.86
CA ALA A 139 15.96 5.83 14.15
C ALA A 139 14.64 5.92 13.42
N PHE A 140 14.07 7.09 13.44
CA PHE A 140 12.90 7.45 12.69
C PHE A 140 13.36 8.07 11.37
N GLN A 141 12.82 7.59 10.26
CA GLN A 141 13.18 8.08 8.94
C GLN A 141 11.92 8.59 8.25
N MET A 142 11.92 9.85 7.86
CA MET A 142 10.79 10.45 7.14
C MET A 142 11.11 10.50 5.64
N VAL A 143 10.16 10.04 4.86
CA VAL A 143 10.24 10.01 3.40
C VAL A 143 9.07 10.82 2.83
N LYS A 144 9.36 11.70 1.92
CA LYS A 144 8.35 12.48 1.20
C LYS A 144 8.17 11.96 -0.21
#